data_64311b3538b6ee3baa64d31786121bd8
#
_entry.id   64311b3538b6ee3baa64d31786121bd8
#
_cell.length_a   1.000
_cell.length_b   1.000
_cell.length_c   1.000
_cell.angle_alpha   90.00
_cell.angle_beta   90.00
_cell.angle_gamma   90.00
#
_symmetry.space_group_name_H-M   'P 1'
#
loop_
_entity.id
_entity.type
_entity.pdbx_description
1 polymer ?
#
loop_
_entity_poly.entity_id
_entity_poly.type
_entity_poly.pdbx_seq_one_letter_code
_entity_poly.pdbx_strand_id
1 'polypeptide(L)'
;MKKEITGYPSIDRPWLKYYSEEAIQAELPECTILQYIKNKNTNNLSGIALNYFGNRITYREFFKNIDKVAKAFYAIGIREGDIVTIASMHTPETIYIIYGLNKIGAVANMVYLTLSASEIIENIKSTDSKAFIYLAMIQEKGKAIEKELPDIKTILLDVSNSMPWYLKCAYKLKNKKDISGKAYSFKNFLSLGEDVVVKDIPYTKNAPAVIVYTSGTTGVPKGVVLSNDNLNAVAEQYSYAMFDFRMGDVFMDIIPPFLGYGISIGIHLPLALGMESALWLDIEPKKVVQAFKRIKPRHFVSGPVIVNQMLENNIKDMKFLSTFAGGGESFSIEQEKKVNSLLHDKGYSGNYLTGYGMTECCATVCTGMPGIYKEGTLGIPLPKVNVKIVNPKDGQEQRYGEEGEICFHAPNVMTGYFKNPQETDNIIKTHTDGKKWIHTGDLGSVDQEGFLTFHGRIKKIYLTKGNDNSVYKLFPMQIENELIKNEDVLECEVIVVPDQEKIHVAIAFVRAKVGLDEDIVREKIMKFSRTHLPGHAVPQKIVLIEKMPYTQSNKIDYKKLEEKYREEF
;
A
#
# COMPACT_ATOMS: atom_id res chain seq x y z
N MET A 1 -3.50 27.73 30.84
CA MET A 1 -4.98 27.68 30.64
C MET A 1 -5.31 26.37 29.95
N LYS A 2 -6.19 25.54 30.50
CA LYS A 2 -6.72 24.38 29.76
C LYS A 2 -7.44 24.92 28.53
N LYS A 3 -7.02 24.54 27.33
CA LYS A 3 -7.68 24.91 26.08
C LYS A 3 -9.09 24.35 26.15
N GLU A 4 -10.10 25.20 25.99
CA GLU A 4 -11.51 24.76 25.98
C GLU A 4 -11.71 23.81 24.80
N ILE A 5 -12.27 22.62 25.06
CA ILE A 5 -12.49 21.60 24.03
C ILE A 5 -13.71 22.03 23.21
N THR A 6 -13.52 22.22 21.90
CA THR A 6 -14.60 22.64 20.98
C THR A 6 -15.57 21.51 20.68
N GLY A 7 -15.13 20.25 20.82
CA GLY A 7 -15.86 19.06 20.46
C GLY A 7 -15.59 18.57 19.03
N TYR A 8 -14.76 19.28 18.26
CA TYR A 8 -14.44 18.97 16.87
C TYR A 8 -12.98 18.49 16.72
N PRO A 9 -12.77 17.27 16.23
CA PRO A 9 -11.41 16.70 16.12
C PRO A 9 -10.43 17.55 15.34
N SER A 10 -10.84 18.16 14.21
CA SER A 10 -9.95 18.94 13.35
C SER A 10 -9.46 20.25 13.98
N ILE A 11 -10.21 20.77 14.95
CA ILE A 11 -9.90 22.02 15.68
C ILE A 11 -9.03 21.70 16.89
N ASP A 12 -9.46 20.74 17.71
CA ASP A 12 -8.82 20.38 18.98
C ASP A 12 -7.53 19.60 18.78
N ARG A 13 -7.49 18.75 17.76
CA ARG A 13 -6.36 17.90 17.39
C ARG A 13 -5.77 17.11 18.57
N PRO A 14 -6.58 16.26 19.23
CA PRO A 14 -6.22 15.62 20.50
C PRO A 14 -5.04 14.65 20.36
N TRP A 15 -4.74 14.15 19.15
CA TRP A 15 -3.57 13.28 18.87
C TRP A 15 -2.25 14.01 19.02
N LEU A 16 -2.21 15.35 18.97
CA LEU A 16 -0.94 16.10 19.09
C LEU A 16 -0.28 15.95 20.47
N LYS A 17 -1.04 15.55 21.50
CA LYS A 17 -0.47 15.27 22.84
C LYS A 17 0.52 14.10 22.86
N TYR A 18 0.50 13.24 21.83
CA TYR A 18 1.39 12.10 21.72
C TYR A 18 2.71 12.43 21.00
N TYR A 19 2.86 13.63 20.45
CA TYR A 19 4.03 14.06 19.71
C TYR A 19 4.82 15.12 20.51
N SER A 20 6.15 15.12 20.32
CA SER A 20 6.99 16.19 20.84
C SER A 20 6.70 17.53 20.14
N GLU A 21 7.02 18.64 20.78
CA GLU A 21 6.90 19.95 20.15
C GLU A 21 7.77 20.04 18.88
N GLU A 22 8.95 19.41 18.87
CA GLU A 22 9.81 19.30 17.70
C GLU A 22 9.07 18.65 16.52
N ALA A 23 8.41 17.53 16.74
CA ALA A 23 7.61 16.85 15.72
C ALA A 23 6.46 17.73 15.18
N ILE A 24 5.83 18.50 16.07
CA ILE A 24 4.72 19.39 15.71
C ILE A 24 5.21 20.59 14.90
N GLN A 25 6.39 21.12 15.21
CA GLN A 25 6.95 22.34 14.60
C GLN A 25 7.87 22.04 13.41
N ALA A 26 8.39 20.82 13.27
CA ALA A 26 9.33 20.43 12.23
C ALA A 26 8.90 20.92 10.84
N GLU A 27 9.82 21.48 10.09
CA GLU A 27 9.59 21.87 8.71
C GLU A 27 9.72 20.63 7.80
N LEU A 28 8.93 20.61 6.73
CA LEU A 28 9.03 19.55 5.74
C LEU A 28 10.23 19.82 4.82
N PRO A 29 10.94 18.77 4.37
CA PRO A 29 12.12 18.94 3.55
C PRO A 29 11.79 19.48 2.16
N GLU A 30 12.40 20.59 1.75
CA GLU A 30 12.30 21.17 0.42
C GLU A 30 13.45 20.66 -0.46
N CYS A 31 13.36 19.43 -0.92
CA CYS A 31 14.37 18.78 -1.77
C CYS A 31 13.76 17.61 -2.59
N THR A 32 14.49 17.13 -3.60
CA THR A 32 14.08 15.93 -4.33
C THR A 32 14.19 14.68 -3.44
N ILE A 33 13.47 13.59 -3.78
CA ILE A 33 13.55 12.35 -2.99
C ILE A 33 14.96 11.76 -2.98
N LEU A 34 15.72 11.91 -4.08
CA LEU A 34 17.13 11.50 -4.09
C LEU A 34 17.98 12.36 -3.16
N GLN A 35 17.80 13.68 -3.20
CA GLN A 35 18.55 14.59 -2.35
C GLN A 35 18.24 14.35 -0.87
N TYR A 36 16.97 14.06 -0.54
CA TYR A 36 16.56 13.73 0.82
C TYR A 36 17.29 12.51 1.36
N ILE A 37 17.31 11.39 0.64
CA ILE A 37 18.03 10.18 1.09
C ILE A 37 19.54 10.39 1.14
N LYS A 38 20.13 11.19 0.24
CA LYS A 38 21.55 11.58 0.31
C LYS A 38 21.85 12.36 1.58
N ASN A 39 21.04 13.37 1.89
CA ASN A 39 21.22 14.22 3.07
C ASN A 39 21.13 13.42 4.37
N LYS A 40 20.10 12.57 4.49
CA LYS A 40 19.92 11.71 5.68
C LYS A 40 21.02 10.66 5.85
N ASN A 41 21.72 10.27 4.78
CA ASN A 41 22.76 9.23 4.79
C ASN A 41 24.19 9.75 4.60
N THR A 42 24.44 11.03 4.77
CA THR A 42 25.78 11.63 4.58
C THR A 42 26.87 10.91 5.40
N ASN A 43 26.55 10.52 6.63
CA ASN A 43 27.44 9.82 7.55
C ASN A 43 27.28 8.29 7.52
N ASN A 44 26.44 7.75 6.61
CA ASN A 44 26.09 6.32 6.54
C ASN A 44 26.51 5.65 5.21
N LEU A 45 27.51 6.21 4.52
CA LEU A 45 27.88 5.71 3.20
C LEU A 45 28.41 4.27 3.18
N SER A 46 28.94 3.77 4.30
CA SER A 46 29.37 2.38 4.47
C SER A 46 28.25 1.44 4.96
N GLY A 47 27.13 1.98 5.43
CA GLY A 47 25.95 1.22 5.80
C GLY A 47 25.34 0.52 4.59
N ILE A 48 24.57 -0.53 4.84
CA ILE A 48 23.89 -1.30 3.79
C ILE A 48 22.58 -0.62 3.46
N ALA A 49 22.40 -0.24 2.20
CA ALA A 49 21.14 0.30 1.67
C ALA A 49 20.19 -0.82 1.24
N LEU A 50 20.72 -1.79 0.48
CA LEU A 50 19.91 -2.88 -0.08
C LEU A 50 20.56 -4.23 0.21
N ASN A 51 19.74 -5.22 0.54
CA ASN A 51 20.14 -6.62 0.62
C ASN A 51 19.27 -7.44 -0.31
N TYR A 52 19.86 -7.97 -1.37
CA TYR A 52 19.15 -8.71 -2.39
C TYR A 52 19.70 -10.13 -2.50
N PHE A 53 18.96 -11.10 -1.98
CA PHE A 53 19.39 -12.50 -1.90
C PHE A 53 20.76 -12.71 -1.22
N GLY A 54 21.14 -11.83 -0.27
CA GLY A 54 22.42 -11.86 0.42
C GLY A 54 23.52 -11.02 -0.25
N ASN A 55 23.29 -10.46 -1.42
CA ASN A 55 24.15 -9.41 -1.97
C ASN A 55 23.84 -8.08 -1.25
N ARG A 56 24.76 -7.61 -0.42
CA ARG A 56 24.63 -6.41 0.41
C ARG A 56 25.29 -5.23 -0.29
N ILE A 57 24.47 -4.26 -0.69
CA ILE A 57 24.86 -3.06 -1.45
C ILE A 57 24.91 -1.89 -0.49
N THR A 58 26.08 -1.27 -0.34
CA THR A 58 26.26 -0.10 0.54
C THR A 58 25.55 1.14 -0.01
N TYR A 59 25.27 2.14 0.86
CA TYR A 59 24.73 3.45 0.42
C TYR A 59 25.67 4.11 -0.61
N ARG A 60 26.98 3.98 -0.46
CA ARG A 60 27.95 4.48 -1.44
C ARG A 60 27.78 3.84 -2.83
N GLU A 61 27.66 2.53 -2.89
CA GLU A 61 27.42 1.79 -4.14
C GLU A 61 26.05 2.09 -4.70
N PHE A 62 25.04 2.21 -3.83
CA PHE A 62 23.68 2.56 -4.19
C PHE A 62 23.63 3.91 -4.92
N PHE A 63 24.21 4.97 -4.35
CA PHE A 63 24.26 6.28 -4.99
C PHE A 63 25.09 6.27 -6.29
N LYS A 64 26.19 5.53 -6.33
CA LYS A 64 26.99 5.34 -7.56
C LYS A 64 26.18 4.69 -8.68
N ASN A 65 25.34 3.69 -8.36
CA ASN A 65 24.50 3.03 -9.35
C ASN A 65 23.35 3.93 -9.83
N ILE A 66 22.77 4.73 -8.95
CA ILE A 66 21.79 5.78 -9.33
C ILE A 66 22.42 6.76 -10.32
N ASP A 67 23.64 7.23 -10.06
CA ASP A 67 24.34 8.14 -10.99
C ASP A 67 24.57 7.53 -12.36
N LYS A 68 24.97 6.24 -12.44
CA LYS A 68 25.11 5.53 -13.72
C LYS A 68 23.79 5.43 -14.47
N VAL A 69 22.71 5.10 -13.77
CA VAL A 69 21.37 5.01 -14.37
C VAL A 69 20.90 6.36 -14.89
N ALA A 70 21.07 7.43 -14.12
CA ALA A 70 20.72 8.79 -14.55
C ALA A 70 21.48 9.23 -15.81
N LYS A 71 22.79 8.94 -15.88
CA LYS A 71 23.61 9.18 -17.06
C LYS A 71 23.13 8.40 -18.28
N ALA A 72 22.77 7.13 -18.11
CA ALA A 72 22.26 6.29 -19.19
C ALA A 72 20.90 6.80 -19.71
N PHE A 73 19.99 7.23 -18.83
CA PHE A 73 18.74 7.87 -19.25
C PHE A 73 18.98 9.16 -20.02
N TYR A 74 19.89 10.00 -19.54
CA TYR A 74 20.23 11.23 -20.22
C TYR A 74 20.85 10.97 -21.61
N ALA A 75 21.70 9.92 -21.75
CA ALA A 75 22.30 9.48 -23.01
C ALA A 75 21.24 9.05 -24.05
N ILE A 76 20.18 8.38 -23.62
CA ILE A 76 19.08 8.00 -24.51
C ILE A 76 18.06 9.11 -24.73
N GLY A 77 18.30 10.32 -24.23
CA GLY A 77 17.48 11.50 -24.49
C GLY A 77 16.35 11.76 -23.51
N ILE A 78 16.30 11.08 -22.37
CA ILE A 78 15.32 11.38 -21.28
C ILE A 78 15.73 12.68 -20.59
N ARG A 79 14.78 13.55 -20.35
CA ARG A 79 14.96 14.89 -19.78
C ARG A 79 13.96 15.16 -18.67
N GLU A 80 14.08 16.32 -18.04
CA GLU A 80 13.14 16.83 -17.05
C GLU A 80 11.71 16.86 -17.60
N GLY A 81 10.75 16.36 -16.81
CA GLY A 81 9.34 16.26 -17.18
C GLY A 81 8.98 15.04 -18.04
N ASP A 82 9.96 14.34 -18.62
CA ASP A 82 9.68 13.11 -19.36
C ASP A 82 9.17 12.01 -18.45
N ILE A 83 8.27 11.19 -18.97
CA ILE A 83 7.71 10.04 -18.27
C ILE A 83 8.32 8.75 -18.81
N VAL A 84 8.66 7.84 -17.90
CA VAL A 84 9.19 6.50 -18.21
C VAL A 84 8.30 5.45 -17.57
N THR A 85 7.68 4.59 -18.39
CA THR A 85 6.81 3.50 -17.90
C THR A 85 7.65 2.31 -17.45
N ILE A 86 7.35 1.79 -16.25
CA ILE A 86 8.12 0.74 -15.57
C ILE A 86 7.17 -0.37 -15.13
N ALA A 87 7.31 -1.55 -15.70
CA ALA A 87 6.64 -2.79 -15.31
C ALA A 87 7.65 -3.72 -14.62
N SER A 88 7.84 -3.53 -13.30
CA SER A 88 8.90 -4.23 -12.55
C SER A 88 8.50 -4.49 -11.09
N MET A 89 9.29 -5.34 -10.43
CA MET A 89 9.26 -5.57 -8.98
C MET A 89 10.37 -4.73 -8.30
N HIS A 90 10.43 -4.75 -6.97
CA HIS A 90 11.42 -4.03 -6.15
C HIS A 90 12.82 -4.69 -6.20
N THR A 91 13.37 -4.84 -7.41
CA THR A 91 14.78 -5.21 -7.59
C THR A 91 15.69 -4.00 -7.34
N PRO A 92 16.98 -4.19 -7.03
CA PRO A 92 17.92 -3.07 -6.91
C PRO A 92 17.91 -2.17 -8.15
N GLU A 93 17.85 -2.74 -9.35
CA GLU A 93 17.80 -2.01 -10.62
C GLU A 93 16.58 -1.10 -10.71
N THR A 94 15.41 -1.59 -10.31
CA THR A 94 14.18 -0.78 -10.31
C THR A 94 14.30 0.40 -9.37
N ILE A 95 14.89 0.20 -8.19
CA ILE A 95 15.10 1.26 -7.22
C ILE A 95 16.11 2.29 -7.76
N TYR A 96 17.23 1.84 -8.37
CA TYR A 96 18.17 2.76 -9.03
C TYR A 96 17.49 3.58 -10.13
N ILE A 97 16.58 2.96 -10.90
CA ILE A 97 15.84 3.61 -11.99
C ILE A 97 14.93 4.72 -11.44
N ILE A 98 14.15 4.45 -10.39
CA ILE A 98 13.26 5.45 -9.77
C ILE A 98 14.06 6.69 -9.34
N TYR A 99 15.14 6.49 -8.59
CA TYR A 99 15.98 7.60 -8.14
C TYR A 99 16.85 8.22 -9.24
N GLY A 100 17.25 7.43 -10.24
CA GLY A 100 17.99 7.92 -11.41
C GLY A 100 17.15 8.84 -12.30
N LEU A 101 15.87 8.51 -12.50
CA LEU A 101 14.89 9.38 -13.16
C LEU A 101 14.65 10.65 -12.34
N ASN A 102 14.47 10.52 -11.03
CA ASN A 102 14.31 11.67 -10.14
C ASN A 102 15.51 12.63 -10.17
N LYS A 103 16.75 12.09 -10.29
CA LYS A 103 17.97 12.90 -10.42
C LYS A 103 17.93 13.86 -11.60
N ILE A 104 17.33 13.44 -12.71
CA ILE A 104 17.21 14.23 -13.95
C ILE A 104 15.85 14.89 -14.12
N GLY A 105 14.97 14.82 -13.11
CA GLY A 105 13.64 15.41 -13.11
C GLY A 105 12.61 14.68 -13.97
N ALA A 106 12.89 13.46 -14.40
CA ALA A 106 11.94 12.60 -15.09
C ALA A 106 11.06 11.82 -14.09
N VAL A 107 9.89 11.40 -14.55
CA VAL A 107 8.85 10.80 -13.72
C VAL A 107 8.80 9.29 -13.94
N ALA A 108 8.86 8.51 -12.86
CA ALA A 108 8.67 7.07 -12.90
C ALA A 108 7.17 6.72 -12.94
N ASN A 109 6.69 6.17 -14.04
CA ASN A 109 5.31 5.72 -14.20
C ASN A 109 5.23 4.21 -13.94
N MET A 110 4.76 3.82 -12.76
CA MET A 110 4.80 2.45 -12.27
C MET A 110 3.51 1.70 -12.65
N VAL A 111 3.62 0.67 -13.47
CA VAL A 111 2.47 -0.13 -13.91
C VAL A 111 2.54 -1.57 -13.41
N TYR A 112 1.38 -2.22 -13.28
CA TYR A 112 1.30 -3.62 -12.86
C TYR A 112 1.89 -4.56 -13.93
N LEU A 113 2.72 -5.50 -13.52
CA LEU A 113 3.30 -6.55 -14.39
C LEU A 113 2.25 -7.43 -15.08
N THR A 114 1.10 -7.51 -14.49
CA THR A 114 0.01 -8.42 -14.91
C THR A 114 -0.90 -7.81 -15.96
N LEU A 115 -0.84 -6.48 -16.19
CA LEU A 115 -1.52 -5.84 -17.29
C LEU A 115 -1.20 -6.55 -18.62
N SER A 116 -2.16 -6.65 -19.51
CA SER A 116 -1.95 -7.12 -20.87
C SER A 116 -1.02 -6.18 -21.65
N ALA A 117 -0.47 -6.65 -22.75
CA ALA A 117 0.35 -5.79 -23.61
C ALA A 117 -0.45 -4.58 -24.13
N SER A 118 -1.74 -4.77 -24.47
CA SER A 118 -2.62 -3.67 -24.93
C SER A 118 -2.83 -2.62 -23.85
N GLU A 119 -3.09 -3.00 -22.59
CA GLU A 119 -3.27 -2.07 -21.49
C GLU A 119 -1.98 -1.28 -21.21
N ILE A 120 -0.80 -1.93 -21.29
CA ILE A 120 0.49 -1.24 -21.15
C ILE A 120 0.71 -0.26 -22.31
N ILE A 121 0.38 -0.64 -23.55
CA ILE A 121 0.47 0.24 -24.73
C ILE A 121 -0.41 1.48 -24.56
N GLU A 122 -1.67 1.29 -24.13
CA GLU A 122 -2.58 2.40 -23.84
C GLU A 122 -2.01 3.32 -22.76
N ASN A 123 -1.44 2.74 -21.70
CA ASN A 123 -0.80 3.50 -20.63
C ASN A 123 0.39 4.32 -21.16
N ILE A 124 1.27 3.72 -21.96
CA ILE A 124 2.42 4.40 -22.58
C ILE A 124 1.94 5.56 -23.47
N LYS A 125 0.92 5.33 -24.31
CA LYS A 125 0.35 6.35 -25.19
C LYS A 125 -0.31 7.49 -24.40
N SER A 126 -1.11 7.19 -23.40
CA SER A 126 -1.83 8.19 -22.58
C SER A 126 -0.89 9.05 -21.73
N THR A 127 0.23 8.49 -21.27
CA THR A 127 1.24 9.20 -20.50
C THR A 127 2.30 9.89 -21.37
N ASP A 128 2.34 9.63 -22.68
CA ASP A 128 3.40 10.05 -23.60
C ASP A 128 4.80 9.58 -23.12
N SER A 129 4.86 8.34 -22.62
CA SER A 129 6.10 7.78 -22.07
C SER A 129 7.18 7.64 -23.12
N LYS A 130 8.38 8.11 -22.80
CA LYS A 130 9.54 8.15 -23.72
C LYS A 130 10.35 6.84 -23.73
N ALA A 131 10.19 6.03 -22.68
CA ALA A 131 10.83 4.72 -22.60
C ALA A 131 9.93 3.74 -21.81
N PHE A 132 10.14 2.46 -22.05
CA PHE A 132 9.50 1.36 -21.35
C PHE A 132 10.51 0.41 -20.74
N ILE A 133 10.39 0.13 -19.45
CA ILE A 133 11.27 -0.74 -18.68
C ILE A 133 10.47 -1.92 -18.18
N TYR A 134 10.98 -3.13 -18.37
CA TYR A 134 10.23 -4.31 -17.98
C TYR A 134 11.12 -5.47 -17.52
N LEU A 135 10.58 -6.31 -16.64
CA LEU A 135 11.25 -7.54 -16.21
C LEU A 135 11.19 -8.62 -17.28
N ALA A 136 12.22 -9.42 -17.38
CA ALA A 136 12.34 -10.54 -18.31
C ALA A 136 11.19 -11.57 -18.18
N MET A 137 10.49 -11.61 -17.05
CA MET A 137 9.33 -12.50 -16.87
C MET A 137 8.14 -12.13 -17.76
N ILE A 138 8.06 -10.88 -18.23
CA ILE A 138 7.02 -10.40 -19.16
C ILE A 138 7.59 -10.09 -20.55
N GLN A 139 8.68 -10.73 -20.96
CA GLN A 139 9.39 -10.44 -22.21
C GLN A 139 8.50 -10.54 -23.45
N GLU A 140 7.56 -11.48 -23.51
CA GLU A 140 6.63 -11.59 -24.64
C GLU A 140 5.71 -10.36 -24.77
N LYS A 141 5.29 -9.77 -23.63
CA LYS A 141 4.57 -8.49 -23.66
C LYS A 141 5.50 -7.37 -24.14
N GLY A 142 6.77 -7.35 -23.70
CA GLY A 142 7.78 -6.40 -24.15
C GLY A 142 7.96 -6.42 -25.67
N LYS A 143 8.12 -7.61 -26.27
CA LYS A 143 8.22 -7.78 -27.74
C LYS A 143 6.97 -7.28 -28.48
N ALA A 144 5.77 -7.55 -27.93
CA ALA A 144 4.52 -7.06 -28.51
C ALA A 144 4.45 -5.52 -28.50
N ILE A 145 4.92 -4.89 -27.40
CA ILE A 145 4.99 -3.44 -27.25
C ILE A 145 6.02 -2.84 -28.23
N GLU A 146 7.21 -3.44 -28.37
CA GLU A 146 8.25 -3.03 -29.34
C GLU A 146 7.77 -3.09 -30.80
N LYS A 147 6.88 -4.02 -31.11
CA LYS A 147 6.27 -4.17 -32.45
C LYS A 147 5.25 -3.06 -32.71
N GLU A 148 4.41 -2.76 -31.73
CA GLU A 148 3.33 -1.75 -31.85
C GLU A 148 3.85 -0.31 -31.71
N LEU A 149 4.92 -0.12 -30.92
CA LEU A 149 5.56 1.17 -30.65
C LEU A 149 7.04 1.09 -31.05
N PRO A 150 7.38 1.11 -32.36
CA PRO A 150 8.75 0.83 -32.82
C PRO A 150 9.79 1.86 -32.39
N ASP A 151 9.37 3.08 -32.07
CA ASP A 151 10.24 4.19 -31.65
C ASP A 151 10.47 4.26 -30.15
N ILE A 152 9.71 3.49 -29.34
CA ILE A 152 9.89 3.49 -27.90
C ILE A 152 11.23 2.81 -27.53
N LYS A 153 11.96 3.42 -26.63
CA LYS A 153 13.19 2.85 -26.09
C LYS A 153 12.85 1.85 -25.00
N THR A 154 13.30 0.62 -25.16
CA THR A 154 12.99 -0.46 -24.21
C THR A 154 14.24 -0.92 -23.47
N ILE A 155 14.09 -1.12 -22.15
CA ILE A 155 15.14 -1.64 -21.28
C ILE A 155 14.65 -2.90 -20.59
N LEU A 156 15.36 -4.00 -20.76
CA LEU A 156 15.07 -5.29 -20.16
C LEU A 156 15.82 -5.45 -18.85
N LEU A 157 15.10 -5.69 -17.77
CA LEU A 157 15.65 -6.04 -16.46
C LEU A 157 15.58 -7.55 -16.24
N ASP A 158 16.64 -8.13 -15.74
CA ASP A 158 16.67 -9.52 -15.29
C ASP A 158 16.80 -9.54 -13.77
N VAL A 159 15.92 -10.30 -13.10
CA VAL A 159 15.94 -10.43 -11.63
C VAL A 159 17.29 -10.92 -11.09
N SER A 160 18.08 -11.59 -11.93
CA SER A 160 19.41 -12.08 -11.54
C SER A 160 20.52 -11.03 -11.63
N ASN A 161 20.26 -9.82 -12.11
CA ASN A 161 21.31 -8.82 -12.33
C ASN A 161 22.13 -8.54 -11.08
N SER A 162 21.47 -8.28 -9.97
CA SER A 162 22.11 -8.02 -8.66
C SER A 162 22.14 -9.23 -7.72
N MET A 163 21.82 -10.44 -8.19
CA MET A 163 22.00 -11.66 -7.38
C MET A 163 23.50 -11.96 -7.15
N PRO A 164 23.85 -12.59 -6.02
CA PRO A 164 25.18 -13.20 -5.85
C PRO A 164 25.53 -14.10 -7.02
N TRP A 165 26.82 -14.12 -7.43
CA TRP A 165 27.25 -14.79 -8.66
C TRP A 165 26.80 -16.26 -8.76
N TYR A 166 26.84 -17.01 -7.65
CA TYR A 166 26.44 -18.43 -7.61
C TYR A 166 24.93 -18.62 -7.82
N LEU A 167 24.10 -17.76 -7.26
CA LEU A 167 22.64 -17.77 -7.50
C LEU A 167 22.32 -17.33 -8.93
N LYS A 168 23.04 -16.34 -9.45
CA LYS A 168 22.90 -15.86 -10.83
C LYS A 168 23.20 -16.96 -11.83
N CYS A 169 24.26 -17.75 -11.60
CA CYS A 169 24.61 -18.91 -12.45
C CYS A 169 23.51 -19.97 -12.39
N ALA A 170 23.05 -20.34 -11.18
CA ALA A 170 21.98 -21.32 -11.00
C ALA A 170 20.66 -20.86 -11.65
N TYR A 171 20.30 -19.59 -11.48
CA TYR A 171 19.11 -19.01 -12.10
C TYR A 171 19.15 -19.06 -13.63
N LYS A 172 20.28 -18.68 -14.24
CA LYS A 172 20.47 -18.69 -15.69
C LYS A 172 20.47 -20.10 -16.30
N LEU A 173 21.00 -21.08 -15.59
CA LEU A 173 20.96 -22.48 -16.02
C LEU A 173 19.52 -23.02 -16.06
N LYS A 174 18.70 -22.64 -15.08
CA LYS A 174 17.30 -23.06 -14.98
C LYS A 174 16.37 -22.30 -15.94
N ASN A 175 16.68 -21.03 -16.20
CA ASN A 175 15.84 -20.12 -16.98
C ASN A 175 16.61 -19.68 -18.25
N LYS A 176 16.88 -20.61 -19.16
CA LYS A 176 17.42 -20.30 -20.49
C LYS A 176 16.38 -19.49 -21.26
N LYS A 177 16.42 -18.16 -21.16
CA LYS A 177 15.61 -17.27 -21.98
C LYS A 177 16.47 -16.72 -23.11
N ASP A 178 15.92 -16.79 -24.30
CA ASP A 178 16.48 -16.10 -25.46
C ASP A 178 16.21 -14.59 -25.27
N ILE A 179 17.27 -13.83 -25.04
CA ILE A 179 17.22 -12.35 -24.96
C ILE A 179 17.31 -11.82 -26.41
N SER A 180 16.45 -12.30 -27.28
CA SER A 180 16.29 -11.75 -28.62
C SER A 180 15.25 -10.63 -28.58
N GLY A 181 15.59 -9.43 -29.04
CA GLY A 181 14.73 -8.26 -29.10
C GLY A 181 15.51 -6.97 -29.29
N LYS A 182 14.82 -5.86 -29.50
CA LYS A 182 15.42 -4.52 -29.61
C LYS A 182 15.80 -3.92 -28.25
N ALA A 183 15.31 -4.50 -27.13
CA ALA A 183 15.53 -3.96 -25.80
C ALA A 183 17.02 -3.93 -25.41
N TYR A 184 17.44 -2.83 -24.84
CA TYR A 184 18.74 -2.77 -24.17
C TYR A 184 18.75 -3.72 -22.97
N SER A 185 19.74 -4.61 -22.86
CA SER A 185 20.01 -5.24 -21.57
C SER A 185 20.41 -4.15 -20.56
N PHE A 186 20.16 -4.36 -19.27
CA PHE A 186 20.51 -3.34 -18.26
C PHE A 186 22.00 -2.95 -18.30
N LYS A 187 22.90 -3.92 -18.57
CA LYS A 187 24.33 -3.67 -18.74
C LYS A 187 24.62 -2.75 -19.93
N ASN A 188 24.04 -3.07 -21.10
CA ASN A 188 24.25 -2.26 -22.31
C ASN A 188 23.62 -0.87 -22.16
N PHE A 189 22.48 -0.77 -21.48
CA PHE A 189 21.87 0.51 -21.14
C PHE A 189 22.82 1.39 -20.31
N LEU A 190 23.43 0.85 -19.26
CA LEU A 190 24.38 1.59 -18.42
C LEU A 190 25.61 2.07 -19.19
N SER A 191 26.13 1.27 -20.16
CA SER A 191 27.31 1.67 -20.93
C SER A 191 27.07 2.90 -21.83
N LEU A 192 25.81 3.19 -22.21
CA LEU A 192 25.48 4.38 -22.99
C LEU A 192 25.76 5.70 -22.23
N GLY A 193 25.79 5.64 -20.90
CA GLY A 193 26.00 6.80 -20.04
C GLY A 193 27.44 7.02 -19.57
N GLU A 194 28.43 6.20 -19.99
CA GLU A 194 29.80 6.23 -19.43
C GLU A 194 30.46 7.61 -19.57
N ASP A 195 30.32 8.26 -20.73
CA ASP A 195 30.93 9.56 -21.02
C ASP A 195 30.00 10.75 -20.75
N VAL A 196 28.81 10.51 -20.20
CA VAL A 196 27.80 11.55 -19.95
C VAL A 196 27.97 12.17 -18.57
N VAL A 197 27.88 13.48 -18.49
CA VAL A 197 27.85 14.24 -17.23
C VAL A 197 26.43 14.72 -16.98
N VAL A 198 25.88 14.40 -15.82
CA VAL A 198 24.55 14.82 -15.39
C VAL A 198 24.64 15.50 -14.03
N LYS A 199 24.03 16.67 -13.92
CA LYS A 199 23.86 17.38 -12.64
C LYS A 199 22.53 16.99 -12.01
N ASP A 200 22.46 17.06 -10.68
CA ASP A 200 21.20 16.91 -9.96
C ASP A 200 20.28 18.07 -10.32
N ILE A 201 19.00 17.78 -10.57
CA ILE A 201 18.01 18.81 -10.88
C ILE A 201 17.75 19.68 -9.63
N PRO A 202 17.54 20.99 -9.75
CA PRO A 202 17.07 21.82 -8.66
C PRO A 202 15.69 21.35 -8.16
N TYR A 203 15.46 21.49 -6.86
CA TYR A 203 14.14 21.22 -6.30
C TYR A 203 13.11 22.22 -6.83
N THR A 204 11.96 21.70 -7.17
CA THR A 204 10.77 22.46 -7.49
C THR A 204 9.60 21.93 -6.69
N LYS A 205 8.88 22.80 -5.99
CA LYS A 205 7.75 22.44 -5.13
C LYS A 205 6.66 21.72 -5.94
N ASN A 206 6.16 20.62 -5.39
CA ASN A 206 5.16 19.75 -6.02
C ASN A 206 5.59 19.12 -7.35
N ALA A 207 6.87 19.15 -7.72
CA ALA A 207 7.34 18.46 -8.91
C ALA A 207 7.04 16.96 -8.84
N PRO A 208 6.41 16.37 -9.87
CA PRO A 208 6.09 14.95 -9.91
C PRO A 208 7.35 14.09 -9.81
N ALA A 209 7.30 13.04 -8.99
CA ALA A 209 8.37 12.05 -8.89
C ALA A 209 7.93 10.69 -9.41
N VAL A 210 6.72 10.25 -9.05
CA VAL A 210 6.19 8.93 -9.40
C VAL A 210 4.70 9.03 -9.73
N ILE A 211 4.26 8.21 -10.70
CA ILE A 211 2.84 7.93 -10.96
C ILE A 211 2.60 6.47 -10.58
N VAL A 212 1.57 6.22 -9.77
CA VAL A 212 1.09 4.88 -9.41
C VAL A 212 -0.41 4.79 -9.66
N TYR A 213 -0.95 3.58 -9.84
CA TYR A 213 -2.35 3.43 -10.25
C TYR A 213 -3.22 2.84 -9.14
N THR A 214 -4.43 3.38 -8.99
CA THR A 214 -5.48 2.78 -8.18
C THR A 214 -6.47 2.03 -9.05
N SER A 215 -7.02 0.95 -8.50
CA SER A 215 -8.15 0.24 -9.10
C SER A 215 -9.44 1.05 -8.93
N GLY A 216 -9.59 2.16 -9.63
CA GLY A 216 -10.72 3.08 -9.47
C GLY A 216 -12.06 2.35 -9.28
N THR A 217 -12.93 2.90 -8.43
CA THR A 217 -14.30 2.38 -8.19
C THR A 217 -15.17 2.34 -9.46
N THR A 218 -14.75 3.02 -10.51
CA THR A 218 -15.36 3.06 -11.85
C THR A 218 -14.79 1.99 -12.80
N GLY A 219 -13.83 1.17 -12.36
CA GLY A 219 -13.21 0.12 -13.15
C GLY A 219 -12.03 0.57 -14.02
N VAL A 220 -11.84 1.86 -14.27
CA VAL A 220 -10.69 2.40 -15.01
C VAL A 220 -9.61 2.85 -14.00
N PRO A 221 -8.38 2.32 -14.09
CA PRO A 221 -7.30 2.72 -13.20
C PRO A 221 -6.97 4.21 -13.34
N LYS A 222 -6.83 4.91 -12.21
CA LYS A 222 -6.46 6.33 -12.18
C LYS A 222 -4.99 6.47 -11.79
N GLY A 223 -4.22 7.25 -12.56
CA GLY A 223 -2.82 7.56 -12.26
C GLY A 223 -2.71 8.62 -11.17
N VAL A 224 -2.29 8.23 -9.99
CA VAL A 224 -2.04 9.12 -8.85
C VAL A 224 -0.65 9.72 -8.98
N VAL A 225 -0.56 11.04 -9.04
CA VAL A 225 0.73 11.76 -9.15
C VAL A 225 1.25 12.08 -7.75
N LEU A 226 2.36 11.43 -7.40
CA LEU A 226 3.07 11.67 -6.14
C LEU A 226 4.29 12.56 -6.40
N SER A 227 4.38 13.68 -5.69
CA SER A 227 5.50 14.61 -5.79
C SER A 227 6.67 14.21 -4.88
N ASN A 228 7.82 14.87 -5.06
CA ASN A 228 8.93 14.79 -4.12
C ASN A 228 8.46 15.13 -2.69
N ASP A 229 7.67 16.18 -2.57
CA ASP A 229 7.15 16.66 -1.27
C ASP A 229 6.28 15.61 -0.58
N ASN A 230 5.41 14.94 -1.33
CA ASN A 230 4.53 13.93 -0.76
C ASN A 230 5.31 12.74 -0.18
N LEU A 231 6.29 12.23 -0.93
CA LEU A 231 7.11 11.09 -0.51
C LEU A 231 8.02 11.45 0.66
N ASN A 232 8.70 12.61 0.59
CA ASN A 232 9.54 13.09 1.68
C ASN A 232 8.72 13.38 2.95
N ALA A 233 7.49 13.89 2.81
CA ALA A 233 6.62 14.15 3.95
C ALA A 233 6.31 12.87 4.73
N VAL A 234 6.01 11.75 4.05
CA VAL A 234 5.77 10.46 4.73
C VAL A 234 7.02 10.03 5.51
N ALA A 235 8.19 10.06 4.88
CA ALA A 235 9.42 9.66 5.54
C ALA A 235 9.75 10.56 6.76
N GLU A 236 9.55 11.88 6.64
CA GLU A 236 9.76 12.82 7.73
C GLU A 236 8.74 12.62 8.85
N GLN A 237 7.45 12.40 8.54
CA GLN A 237 6.40 12.08 9.52
C GLN A 237 6.75 10.83 10.34
N TYR A 238 7.27 9.78 9.69
CA TYR A 238 7.68 8.57 10.37
C TYR A 238 8.96 8.75 11.20
N SER A 239 9.86 9.67 10.82
CA SER A 239 11.05 9.99 11.63
C SER A 239 10.72 10.62 12.99
N TYR A 240 9.56 11.28 13.09
CA TYR A 240 9.02 11.88 14.32
C TYR A 240 7.96 11.03 15.01
N ALA A 241 7.52 9.94 14.38
CA ALA A 241 6.58 9.01 14.99
C ALA A 241 7.31 8.14 16.04
N MET A 242 6.54 7.58 16.98
CA MET A 242 7.08 6.83 18.12
C MET A 242 7.63 5.44 17.78
N PHE A 243 8.13 5.25 16.56
CA PHE A 243 8.80 4.03 16.14
C PHE A 243 10.28 4.03 16.54
N ASP A 244 10.80 2.90 17.03
CA ASP A 244 12.23 2.72 17.33
C ASP A 244 13.00 2.35 16.04
N PHE A 245 13.00 3.28 15.08
CA PHE A 245 13.78 3.15 13.85
C PHE A 245 15.21 3.58 14.07
N ARG A 246 16.16 2.73 13.73
CA ARG A 246 17.59 3.01 13.88
C ARG A 246 18.30 2.79 12.55
N MET A 247 19.30 3.63 12.30
CA MET A 247 20.21 3.46 11.18
C MET A 247 20.85 2.07 11.21
N GLY A 248 20.82 1.34 10.08
CA GLY A 248 21.32 -0.02 9.96
C GLY A 248 20.35 -1.13 10.39
N ASP A 249 19.17 -0.79 10.93
CA ASP A 249 18.12 -1.79 11.17
C ASP A 249 17.68 -2.47 9.87
N VAL A 250 17.28 -3.74 9.95
CA VAL A 250 16.81 -4.49 8.78
C VAL A 250 15.31 -4.29 8.62
N PHE A 251 14.91 -3.70 7.52
CA PHE A 251 13.54 -3.61 7.05
C PHE A 251 13.29 -4.64 5.94
N MET A 252 12.37 -5.57 6.14
CA MET A 252 12.02 -6.54 5.09
C MET A 252 10.96 -5.97 4.17
N ASP A 253 11.35 -5.70 2.91
CA ASP A 253 10.45 -5.19 1.88
C ASP A 253 9.90 -6.33 1.02
N ILE A 254 8.57 -6.45 1.04
CA ILE A 254 7.78 -7.40 0.24
C ILE A 254 6.73 -6.69 -0.61
N ILE A 255 6.70 -5.35 -0.58
CA ILE A 255 5.62 -4.57 -1.15
C ILE A 255 5.98 -4.14 -2.57
N PRO A 256 5.19 -4.52 -3.59
CA PRO A 256 5.50 -4.16 -4.97
C PRO A 256 5.58 -2.65 -5.20
N PRO A 257 6.56 -2.17 -6.01
CA PRO A 257 6.82 -0.74 -6.22
C PRO A 257 5.76 -0.03 -7.07
N PHE A 258 4.88 -0.76 -7.73
CA PHE A 258 3.74 -0.19 -8.45
C PHE A 258 2.54 0.17 -7.54
N LEU A 259 2.67 -0.04 -6.23
CA LEU A 259 1.73 0.42 -5.21
C LEU A 259 2.28 1.68 -4.55
N GLY A 260 1.43 2.65 -4.22
CA GLY A 260 1.82 3.82 -3.44
C GLY A 260 2.48 3.44 -2.12
N TYR A 261 2.00 2.37 -1.48
CA TYR A 261 2.57 1.81 -0.27
C TYR A 261 3.98 1.23 -0.48
N GLY A 262 4.24 0.60 -1.64
CA GLY A 262 5.56 0.08 -2.00
C GLY A 262 6.59 1.18 -2.23
N ILE A 263 6.20 2.25 -2.93
CA ILE A 263 7.10 3.39 -3.17
C ILE A 263 7.43 4.12 -1.88
N SER A 264 6.41 4.45 -1.06
CA SER A 264 6.60 5.31 0.11
C SER A 264 7.14 4.56 1.32
N ILE A 265 6.49 3.47 1.73
CA ILE A 265 6.83 2.72 2.95
C ILE A 265 7.82 1.59 2.66
N GLY A 266 7.67 0.88 1.52
CA GLY A 266 8.57 -0.20 1.15
C GLY A 266 9.97 0.28 0.75
N ILE A 267 10.05 1.32 -0.07
CA ILE A 267 11.31 1.78 -0.65
C ILE A 267 11.82 3.06 0.01
N HIS A 268 11.03 4.16 -0.03
CA HIS A 268 11.56 5.47 0.33
C HIS A 268 11.83 5.62 1.83
N LEU A 269 10.91 5.16 2.68
CA LEU A 269 11.03 5.25 4.13
C LEU A 269 12.30 4.58 4.68
N PRO A 270 12.57 3.28 4.44
CA PRO A 270 13.77 2.64 5.00
C PRO A 270 15.06 3.25 4.47
N LEU A 271 15.12 3.65 3.21
CA LEU A 271 16.30 4.30 2.63
C LEU A 271 16.51 5.71 3.22
N ALA A 272 15.46 6.46 3.47
CA ALA A 272 15.52 7.76 4.11
C ALA A 272 16.02 7.68 5.57
N LEU A 273 15.62 6.62 6.28
CA LEU A 273 16.01 6.40 7.68
C LEU A 273 17.35 5.65 7.84
N GLY A 274 18.08 5.39 6.75
CA GLY A 274 19.39 4.75 6.80
C GLY A 274 19.38 3.27 7.13
N MET A 275 18.26 2.59 6.90
CA MET A 275 18.09 1.16 7.17
C MET A 275 18.66 0.29 6.04
N GLU A 276 18.85 -1.00 6.33
CA GLU A 276 19.06 -2.05 5.33
C GLU A 276 17.70 -2.53 4.81
N SER A 277 17.36 -2.23 3.55
CA SER A 277 16.16 -2.77 2.91
C SER A 277 16.45 -4.18 2.37
N ALA A 278 15.90 -5.21 3.02
CA ALA A 278 15.99 -6.61 2.61
C ALA A 278 14.87 -6.92 1.62
N LEU A 279 15.19 -6.91 0.33
CA LEU A 279 14.23 -7.05 -0.77
C LEU A 279 13.84 -8.52 -0.97
N TRP A 280 12.53 -8.79 -0.97
CA TRP A 280 11.98 -10.12 -1.19
C TRP A 280 10.87 -10.10 -2.23
N LEU A 281 11.10 -10.69 -3.40
CA LEU A 281 10.22 -10.57 -4.58
C LEU A 281 9.05 -11.54 -4.61
N ASP A 282 9.17 -12.67 -3.94
CA ASP A 282 8.14 -13.72 -3.99
C ASP A 282 7.06 -13.46 -2.93
N ILE A 283 5.93 -12.93 -3.38
CA ILE A 283 4.81 -12.53 -2.51
C ILE A 283 3.89 -13.70 -2.11
N GLU A 284 4.22 -14.94 -2.50
CA GLU A 284 3.50 -16.11 -2.02
C GLU A 284 3.60 -16.21 -0.49
N PRO A 285 2.45 -16.24 0.24
CA PRO A 285 2.45 -16.09 1.70
C PRO A 285 3.39 -17.06 2.43
N LYS A 286 3.40 -18.34 2.05
CA LYS A 286 4.29 -19.36 2.66
C LYS A 286 5.77 -19.00 2.48
N LYS A 287 6.16 -18.49 1.31
CA LYS A 287 7.55 -18.10 1.01
C LYS A 287 7.95 -16.82 1.73
N VAL A 288 7.02 -15.87 1.87
CA VAL A 288 7.26 -14.68 2.70
C VAL A 288 7.54 -15.07 4.14
N VAL A 289 6.74 -15.97 4.73
CA VAL A 289 6.97 -16.45 6.10
C VAL A 289 8.31 -17.22 6.24
N GLN A 290 8.71 -18.00 5.23
CA GLN A 290 10.03 -18.64 5.22
C GLN A 290 11.17 -17.62 5.16
N ALA A 291 11.03 -16.59 4.33
CA ALA A 291 12.00 -15.50 4.23
C ALA A 291 12.08 -14.71 5.55
N PHE A 292 10.94 -14.38 6.15
CA PHE A 292 10.86 -13.72 7.45
C PHE A 292 11.63 -14.47 8.54
N LYS A 293 11.42 -15.80 8.64
CA LYS A 293 12.17 -16.65 9.58
C LYS A 293 13.69 -16.63 9.35
N ARG A 294 14.13 -16.48 8.10
CA ARG A 294 15.55 -16.47 7.73
C ARG A 294 16.18 -15.10 7.90
N ILE A 295 15.50 -14.04 7.45
CA ILE A 295 15.99 -12.66 7.46
C ILE A 295 15.98 -12.11 8.88
N LYS A 296 14.97 -12.44 9.69
CA LYS A 296 14.74 -11.91 11.03
C LYS A 296 14.76 -10.39 11.05
N PRO A 297 13.88 -9.72 10.30
CA PRO A 297 13.89 -8.27 10.19
C PRO A 297 13.51 -7.62 11.51
N ARG A 298 14.12 -6.46 11.79
CA ARG A 298 13.72 -5.63 12.94
C ARG A 298 12.38 -4.92 12.67
N HIS A 299 12.12 -4.57 11.41
CA HIS A 299 10.88 -3.94 10.97
C HIS A 299 10.26 -4.72 9.83
N PHE A 300 8.99 -5.03 9.98
CA PHE A 300 8.23 -5.77 8.98
C PHE A 300 6.84 -5.16 8.81
N VAL A 301 6.47 -4.97 7.54
CA VAL A 301 5.15 -4.44 7.18
C VAL A 301 4.48 -5.40 6.21
N SER A 302 3.26 -5.82 6.54
CA SER A 302 2.52 -6.76 5.70
C SER A 302 1.01 -6.64 5.88
N GLY A 303 0.25 -7.10 4.88
CA GLY A 303 -1.22 -7.17 4.96
C GLY A 303 -1.74 -8.43 5.68
N PRO A 304 -3.06 -8.48 5.92
CA PRO A 304 -3.74 -9.56 6.63
C PRO A 304 -3.42 -10.97 6.12
N VAL A 305 -3.30 -11.15 4.81
CA VAL A 305 -3.01 -12.45 4.18
C VAL A 305 -1.70 -13.08 4.69
N ILE A 306 -0.65 -12.27 4.79
CA ILE A 306 0.65 -12.73 5.31
C ILE A 306 0.56 -12.98 6.81
N VAL A 307 -0.14 -12.11 7.54
CA VAL A 307 -0.37 -12.26 8.98
C VAL A 307 -1.11 -13.56 9.29
N ASN A 308 -2.19 -13.86 8.57
CA ASN A 308 -2.93 -15.12 8.70
C ASN A 308 -2.03 -16.34 8.41
N GLN A 309 -1.19 -16.24 7.36
CA GLN A 309 -0.22 -17.30 7.07
C GLN A 309 0.83 -17.45 8.18
N MET A 310 1.19 -16.37 8.89
CA MET A 310 2.09 -16.46 10.07
C MET A 310 1.41 -17.15 11.25
N LEU A 311 0.11 -16.94 11.45
CA LEU A 311 -0.69 -17.66 12.46
C LEU A 311 -0.70 -19.18 12.23
N GLU A 312 -0.80 -19.60 10.96
CA GLU A 312 -0.82 -21.02 10.57
C GLU A 312 0.57 -21.68 10.64
N ASN A 313 1.65 -20.91 10.61
CA ASN A 313 3.02 -21.41 10.60
C ASN A 313 3.68 -21.31 11.97
N ASN A 314 4.33 -22.38 12.40
CA ASN A 314 5.04 -22.39 13.67
C ASN A 314 6.30 -21.51 13.62
N ILE A 315 6.14 -20.21 13.96
CA ILE A 315 7.26 -19.28 14.16
C ILE A 315 7.71 -19.45 15.62
N LYS A 316 8.99 -19.76 15.81
CA LYS A 316 9.52 -20.10 17.14
C LYS A 316 9.81 -18.88 18.01
N ASP A 317 10.29 -17.80 17.43
CA ASP A 317 10.78 -16.61 18.13
C ASP A 317 10.59 -15.36 17.28
N MET A 318 10.10 -14.29 17.89
CA MET A 318 9.89 -12.96 17.27
C MET A 318 10.52 -11.82 18.10
N LYS A 319 11.41 -12.13 19.04
CA LYS A 319 12.10 -11.12 19.89
C LYS A 319 12.95 -10.13 19.09
N PHE A 320 13.30 -10.49 17.84
CA PHE A 320 14.07 -9.62 16.95
C PHE A 320 13.24 -8.46 16.37
N LEU A 321 11.90 -8.55 16.42
CA LEU A 321 11.02 -7.50 15.93
C LEU A 321 11.02 -6.29 16.87
N SER A 322 11.07 -5.10 16.29
CA SER A 322 10.74 -3.83 16.93
C SER A 322 9.42 -3.26 16.41
N THR A 323 9.13 -3.48 15.12
CA THR A 323 7.89 -3.02 14.49
C THR A 323 7.27 -4.13 13.67
N PHE A 324 6.01 -4.43 13.93
CA PHE A 324 5.16 -5.20 13.03
C PHE A 324 3.89 -4.41 12.75
N ALA A 325 3.75 -3.95 11.52
CA ALA A 325 2.65 -3.09 11.12
C ALA A 325 2.01 -3.55 9.81
N GLY A 326 0.83 -3.06 9.52
CA GLY A 326 0.16 -3.30 8.26
C GLY A 326 -1.08 -2.44 8.06
N GLY A 327 -1.67 -2.58 6.89
CA GLY A 327 -2.86 -1.84 6.49
C GLY A 327 -3.32 -2.26 5.10
N GLY A 328 -4.26 -1.48 4.54
CA GLY A 328 -4.78 -1.70 3.20
C GLY A 328 -6.06 -2.54 3.15
N GLU A 329 -6.34 -3.31 4.18
CA GLU A 329 -7.61 -4.00 4.45
C GLU A 329 -7.95 -3.92 5.93
N SER A 330 -9.23 -4.05 6.26
CA SER A 330 -9.70 -4.03 7.65
C SER A 330 -9.34 -5.33 8.37
N PHE A 331 -8.88 -5.20 9.61
CA PHE A 331 -8.74 -6.30 10.55
C PHE A 331 -9.95 -6.26 11.50
N SER A 332 -10.59 -7.39 11.73
CA SER A 332 -11.55 -7.47 12.82
C SER A 332 -10.85 -7.44 14.18
N ILE A 333 -11.52 -6.93 15.19
CA ILE A 333 -10.97 -6.90 16.56
C ILE A 333 -10.53 -8.32 17.01
N GLU A 334 -11.28 -9.34 16.65
CA GLU A 334 -10.95 -10.73 17.01
C GLU A 334 -9.70 -11.24 16.27
N GLN A 335 -9.52 -10.86 15.00
CA GLN A 335 -8.28 -11.18 14.29
C GLN A 335 -7.08 -10.46 14.91
N GLU A 336 -7.24 -9.18 15.26
CA GLU A 336 -6.21 -8.38 15.91
C GLU A 336 -5.78 -9.00 17.25
N LYS A 337 -6.73 -9.45 18.07
CA LYS A 337 -6.46 -10.18 19.32
C LYS A 337 -5.68 -11.47 19.09
N LYS A 338 -6.10 -12.29 18.13
CA LYS A 338 -5.41 -13.54 17.78
C LYS A 338 -3.97 -13.28 17.33
N VAL A 339 -3.75 -12.25 16.51
CA VAL A 339 -2.42 -11.86 16.06
C VAL A 339 -1.55 -11.41 17.23
N ASN A 340 -2.06 -10.51 18.07
CA ASN A 340 -1.32 -10.00 19.24
C ASN A 340 -0.99 -11.10 20.24
N SER A 341 -1.91 -12.03 20.50
CA SER A 341 -1.64 -13.19 21.34
C SER A 341 -0.47 -14.03 20.78
N LEU A 342 -0.49 -14.35 19.47
CA LEU A 342 0.63 -15.06 18.84
C LEU A 342 1.95 -14.31 18.99
N LEU A 343 1.95 -13.01 18.71
CA LEU A 343 3.15 -12.17 18.77
C LEU A 343 3.76 -12.19 20.18
N HIS A 344 2.93 -12.03 21.21
CA HIS A 344 3.35 -12.09 22.62
C HIS A 344 3.86 -13.47 23.03
N ASP A 345 3.17 -14.54 22.64
CA ASP A 345 3.60 -15.94 22.90
C ASP A 345 4.95 -16.26 22.26
N LYS A 346 5.32 -15.56 21.18
CA LYS A 346 6.60 -15.71 20.49
C LYS A 346 7.65 -14.67 20.91
N GLY A 347 7.36 -13.89 21.95
CA GLY A 347 8.30 -12.99 22.60
C GLY A 347 8.43 -11.60 21.97
N TYR A 348 7.53 -11.22 21.06
CA TYR A 348 7.41 -9.82 20.63
C TYR A 348 6.66 -9.03 21.70
N SER A 349 7.25 -7.93 22.17
CA SER A 349 6.67 -7.13 23.25
C SER A 349 5.66 -6.07 22.79
N GLY A 350 5.57 -5.83 21.48
CA GLY A 350 4.64 -4.87 20.88
C GLY A 350 3.35 -5.52 20.39
N ASN A 351 2.48 -4.72 19.80
CA ASN A 351 1.28 -5.17 19.10
C ASN A 351 1.45 -5.07 17.59
N TYR A 352 0.61 -5.78 16.85
CA TYR A 352 0.42 -5.51 15.42
C TYR A 352 -0.22 -4.14 15.26
N LEU A 353 0.43 -3.25 14.53
CA LEU A 353 0.04 -1.85 14.42
C LEU A 353 -0.73 -1.65 13.12
N THR A 354 -2.03 -1.43 13.22
CA THR A 354 -2.87 -1.13 12.07
C THR A 354 -2.64 0.30 11.59
N GLY A 355 -2.43 0.46 10.28
CA GLY A 355 -2.34 1.76 9.63
C GLY A 355 -3.48 1.99 8.64
N TYR A 356 -3.84 3.25 8.43
CA TYR A 356 -4.84 3.67 7.47
C TYR A 356 -4.26 4.68 6.48
N GLY A 357 -4.66 4.53 5.24
CA GLY A 357 -4.32 5.43 4.16
C GLY A 357 -4.80 4.93 2.81
N MET A 358 -4.46 5.68 1.80
CA MET A 358 -4.81 5.41 0.41
C MET A 358 -3.67 5.87 -0.50
N THR A 359 -3.64 5.39 -1.73
CA THR A 359 -2.59 5.78 -2.70
C THR A 359 -2.54 7.29 -2.89
N GLU A 360 -3.68 7.94 -2.89
CA GLU A 360 -3.86 9.39 -3.00
C GLU A 360 -3.32 10.19 -1.79
N CYS A 361 -3.04 9.50 -0.69
CA CYS A 361 -2.35 10.04 0.49
C CYS A 361 -0.92 9.48 0.63
N CYS A 362 -0.29 9.05 -0.45
CA CYS A 362 1.06 8.49 -0.42
C CYS A 362 1.21 7.35 0.59
N ALA A 363 0.20 6.53 0.72
CA ALA A 363 -0.03 5.35 1.54
C ALA A 363 -0.61 5.61 2.94
N THR A 364 0.07 6.28 3.86
CA THR A 364 -0.33 6.30 5.27
C THR A 364 -0.61 7.70 5.79
N VAL A 365 -1.71 7.89 6.49
CA VAL A 365 -2.08 9.13 7.19
C VAL A 365 -2.34 8.91 8.68
N CYS A 366 -2.77 7.71 9.07
CA CYS A 366 -2.95 7.31 10.47
C CYS A 366 -2.32 5.96 10.72
N THR A 367 -1.80 5.73 11.92
CA THR A 367 -1.26 4.44 12.33
C THR A 367 -1.22 4.30 13.85
N GLY A 368 -1.35 3.07 14.34
CA GLY A 368 -0.92 2.73 15.68
C GLY A 368 0.60 2.85 15.81
N MET A 369 1.10 3.15 17.01
CA MET A 369 2.52 3.29 17.28
C MET A 369 2.89 2.54 18.58
N PRO A 370 4.15 2.17 18.78
CA PRO A 370 4.58 1.60 20.04
C PRO A 370 4.19 2.48 21.23
N GLY A 371 3.43 1.91 22.18
CA GLY A 371 2.90 2.66 23.34
C GLY A 371 1.67 3.53 23.07
N ILE A 372 1.25 3.70 21.81
CA ILE A 372 0.06 4.44 21.38
C ILE A 372 -0.78 3.51 20.52
N TYR A 373 -1.53 2.65 21.18
CA TYR A 373 -2.32 1.61 20.56
C TYR A 373 -3.67 1.50 21.25
N LYS A 374 -4.71 1.36 20.44
CA LYS A 374 -6.08 1.10 20.91
C LYS A 374 -6.71 0.09 19.97
N GLU A 375 -7.12 -1.03 20.52
CA GLU A 375 -7.70 -2.14 19.78
C GLU A 375 -8.91 -1.72 18.96
N GLY A 376 -9.03 -2.24 17.75
CA GLY A 376 -10.15 -1.93 16.84
C GLY A 376 -10.08 -0.53 16.23
N THR A 377 -8.98 0.20 16.38
CA THR A 377 -8.78 1.50 15.75
C THR A 377 -7.69 1.47 14.70
N LEU A 378 -7.66 2.49 13.86
CA LEU A 378 -6.63 2.72 12.85
C LEU A 378 -5.45 3.55 13.39
N GLY A 379 -5.32 3.66 14.73
CA GLY A 379 -4.34 4.51 15.39
C GLY A 379 -4.70 5.98 15.36
N ILE A 380 -3.69 6.83 15.38
CA ILE A 380 -3.80 8.29 15.39
C ILE A 380 -3.21 8.91 14.12
N PRO A 381 -3.61 10.13 13.72
CA PRO A 381 -3.00 10.87 12.62
C PRO A 381 -1.50 11.05 12.83
N LEU A 382 -0.71 10.85 11.76
CA LEU A 382 0.73 11.14 11.73
C LEU A 382 1.00 12.64 11.95
N PRO A 383 2.24 13.03 12.33
CA PRO A 383 2.61 14.45 12.42
C PRO A 383 2.25 15.23 11.15
N LYS A 384 1.75 16.45 11.29
CA LYS A 384 1.29 17.32 10.19
C LYS A 384 0.01 16.83 9.46
N VAL A 385 -0.58 15.70 9.86
CA VAL A 385 -1.88 15.27 9.34
C VAL A 385 -2.99 15.85 10.21
N ASN A 386 -3.98 16.45 9.58
CA ASN A 386 -5.23 16.83 10.23
C ASN A 386 -6.37 15.96 9.70
N VAL A 387 -7.24 15.49 10.58
CA VAL A 387 -8.41 14.68 10.26
C VAL A 387 -9.69 15.43 10.61
N LYS A 388 -10.68 15.31 9.74
CA LYS A 388 -12.02 15.85 9.91
C LYS A 388 -13.03 14.75 9.58
N ILE A 389 -14.04 14.61 10.38
CA ILE A 389 -15.18 13.73 10.10
C ILE A 389 -16.32 14.60 9.59
N VAL A 390 -16.85 14.30 8.41
CA VAL A 390 -17.82 15.15 7.71
C VAL A 390 -19.09 14.38 7.42
N ASN A 391 -20.23 14.95 7.72
CA ASN A 391 -21.51 14.37 7.34
C ASN A 391 -21.63 14.34 5.80
N PRO A 392 -21.79 13.16 5.17
CA PRO A 392 -21.83 13.07 3.69
C PRO A 392 -23.03 13.77 3.04
N LYS A 393 -24.09 14.11 3.82
CA LYS A 393 -25.32 14.71 3.29
C LYS A 393 -25.24 16.23 3.18
N ASP A 394 -24.68 16.89 4.21
CA ASP A 394 -24.67 18.35 4.31
C ASP A 394 -23.28 18.97 4.37
N GLY A 395 -22.22 18.15 4.43
CA GLY A 395 -20.84 18.61 4.47
C GLY A 395 -20.41 19.20 5.81
N GLN A 396 -21.21 19.12 6.87
CA GLN A 396 -20.87 19.65 8.19
C GLN A 396 -19.92 18.73 8.93
N GLU A 397 -18.99 19.31 9.69
CA GLU A 397 -18.08 18.54 10.54
C GLU A 397 -18.84 17.90 11.71
N GLN A 398 -18.54 16.63 11.97
CA GLN A 398 -19.09 15.84 13.05
C GLN A 398 -18.24 15.97 14.32
N ARG A 399 -18.89 15.80 15.49
CA ARG A 399 -18.25 15.83 16.80
C ARG A 399 -17.52 14.51 17.10
N TYR A 400 -16.78 14.50 18.22
CA TYR A 400 -16.17 13.28 18.74
C TYR A 400 -17.18 12.13 18.85
N GLY A 401 -16.78 10.95 18.32
CA GLY A 401 -17.58 9.73 18.36
C GLY A 401 -18.72 9.67 17.34
N GLU A 402 -19.05 10.78 16.67
CA GLU A 402 -20.06 10.78 15.61
C GLU A 402 -19.50 10.24 14.30
N GLU A 403 -20.32 9.47 13.57
CA GLU A 403 -19.96 8.88 12.28
C GLU A 403 -20.10 9.88 11.13
N GLY A 404 -19.14 9.85 10.22
CA GLY A 404 -19.17 10.59 8.97
C GLY A 404 -18.05 10.18 8.03
N GLU A 405 -17.94 10.87 6.90
CA GLU A 405 -16.84 10.65 5.95
C GLU A 405 -15.51 11.14 6.54
N ILE A 406 -14.51 10.28 6.47
CA ILE A 406 -13.14 10.62 6.88
C ILE A 406 -12.53 11.53 5.82
N CYS A 407 -12.08 12.72 6.23
CA CYS A 407 -11.37 13.66 5.37
C CYS A 407 -10.01 14.03 5.98
N PHE A 408 -8.98 14.16 5.13
CA PHE A 408 -7.64 14.55 5.58
C PHE A 408 -7.16 15.83 4.90
N HIS A 409 -6.43 16.62 5.69
CA HIS A 409 -5.56 17.68 5.20
C HIS A 409 -4.14 17.33 5.64
N ALA A 410 -3.26 17.01 4.67
CA ALA A 410 -1.94 16.49 4.96
C ALA A 410 -0.95 16.82 3.83
N PRO A 411 0.36 16.96 4.14
CA PRO A 411 1.39 17.26 3.13
C PRO A 411 1.64 16.09 2.17
N ASN A 412 1.29 14.89 2.56
CA ASN A 412 1.43 13.68 1.75
C ASN A 412 0.21 13.37 0.87
N VAL A 413 -0.78 14.28 0.78
CA VAL A 413 -1.86 14.19 -0.20
C VAL A 413 -1.31 14.47 -1.60
N MET A 414 -1.64 13.62 -2.57
CA MET A 414 -1.22 13.69 -3.97
C MET A 414 -1.42 15.09 -4.57
N THR A 415 -0.68 15.40 -5.61
CA THR A 415 -0.91 16.63 -6.39
C THR A 415 -2.18 16.57 -7.22
N GLY A 416 -2.62 15.37 -7.59
CA GLY A 416 -3.84 15.10 -8.33
C GLY A 416 -3.76 13.80 -9.14
N TYR A 417 -4.84 13.49 -9.85
CA TYR A 417 -4.85 12.43 -10.85
C TYR A 417 -4.25 12.91 -12.16
N PHE A 418 -3.38 12.10 -12.74
CA PHE A 418 -2.68 12.43 -13.99
C PHE A 418 -3.66 12.70 -15.13
N LYS A 419 -3.59 13.90 -15.73
CA LYS A 419 -4.48 14.39 -16.80
C LYS A 419 -5.98 14.26 -16.50
N ASN A 420 -6.35 14.23 -15.22
CA ASN A 420 -7.75 14.09 -14.82
C ASN A 420 -8.13 15.07 -13.68
N PRO A 421 -8.21 16.37 -13.99
CA PRO A 421 -8.54 17.41 -13.02
C PRO A 421 -9.95 17.22 -12.43
N GLN A 422 -10.91 16.78 -13.23
CA GLN A 422 -12.29 16.58 -12.78
C GLN A 422 -12.36 15.55 -11.64
N GLU A 423 -11.71 14.40 -11.78
CA GLU A 423 -11.67 13.39 -10.72
C GLU A 423 -10.84 13.87 -9.52
N THR A 424 -9.84 14.71 -9.73
CA THR A 424 -9.08 15.35 -8.66
C THR A 424 -10.00 16.27 -7.83
N ASP A 425 -10.75 17.14 -8.47
CA ASP A 425 -11.69 18.06 -7.82
C ASP A 425 -12.85 17.33 -7.13
N ASN A 426 -13.22 16.15 -7.62
CA ASN A 426 -14.24 15.31 -6.98
C ASN A 426 -13.83 14.83 -5.59
N ILE A 427 -12.53 14.61 -5.35
CA ILE A 427 -12.05 14.08 -4.07
C ILE A 427 -11.23 15.07 -3.23
N ILE A 428 -10.61 16.08 -3.83
CA ILE A 428 -9.86 17.14 -3.12
C ILE A 428 -10.70 18.42 -3.16
N LYS A 429 -11.35 18.75 -2.05
CA LYS A 429 -12.26 19.90 -1.96
C LYS A 429 -11.72 20.95 -1.00
N THR A 430 -11.95 22.22 -1.34
CA THR A 430 -11.69 23.33 -0.41
C THR A 430 -12.88 23.50 0.52
N HIS A 431 -12.64 23.37 1.83
CA HIS A 431 -13.68 23.57 2.86
C HIS A 431 -13.76 25.02 3.31
N THR A 432 -14.72 25.32 4.18
CA THR A 432 -14.97 26.67 4.72
C THR A 432 -13.79 27.26 5.51
N ASP A 433 -12.87 26.41 5.98
CA ASP A 433 -11.62 26.80 6.64
C ASP A 433 -10.51 27.24 5.64
N GLY A 434 -10.81 27.28 4.35
CA GLY A 434 -9.88 27.63 3.25
C GLY A 434 -8.85 26.56 2.92
N LYS A 435 -8.87 25.40 3.59
CA LYS A 435 -7.94 24.29 3.38
C LYS A 435 -8.50 23.29 2.39
N LYS A 436 -7.57 22.66 1.65
CA LYS A 436 -7.91 21.51 0.79
C LYS A 436 -7.96 20.24 1.63
N TRP A 437 -9.07 19.53 1.55
CA TRP A 437 -9.31 18.26 2.21
C TRP A 437 -9.55 17.17 1.19
N ILE A 438 -8.89 16.03 1.35
CA ILE A 438 -9.18 14.85 0.55
C ILE A 438 -10.33 14.09 1.20
N HIS A 439 -11.35 13.79 0.42
CA HIS A 439 -12.50 12.97 0.77
C HIS A 439 -12.20 11.52 0.43
N THR A 440 -12.17 10.65 1.45
CA THR A 440 -11.72 9.26 1.27
C THR A 440 -12.79 8.33 0.71
N GLY A 441 -14.06 8.70 0.85
CA GLY A 441 -15.20 7.82 0.59
C GLY A 441 -15.38 6.73 1.65
N ASP A 442 -14.64 6.82 2.75
CA ASP A 442 -14.69 5.90 3.88
C ASP A 442 -15.41 6.56 5.07
N LEU A 443 -16.24 5.80 5.77
CA LEU A 443 -16.89 6.24 7.02
C LEU A 443 -16.00 5.92 8.22
N GLY A 444 -16.03 6.81 9.20
CA GLY A 444 -15.36 6.63 10.46
C GLY A 444 -15.76 7.63 11.52
N SER A 445 -15.10 7.56 12.66
CA SER A 445 -15.23 8.51 13.77
C SER A 445 -13.88 8.70 14.46
N VAL A 446 -13.71 9.83 15.13
CA VAL A 446 -12.54 10.11 15.97
C VAL A 446 -12.99 10.26 17.41
N ASP A 447 -12.31 9.61 18.33
CA ASP A 447 -12.61 9.73 19.75
C ASP A 447 -11.88 10.93 20.41
N GLN A 448 -12.19 11.21 21.69
CA GLN A 448 -11.57 12.31 22.44
C GLN A 448 -10.08 12.13 22.73
N GLU A 449 -9.57 10.91 22.54
CA GLU A 449 -8.15 10.61 22.65
C GLU A 449 -7.40 10.84 21.32
N GLY A 450 -8.15 10.92 20.21
CA GLY A 450 -7.62 11.15 18.87
C GLY A 450 -7.47 9.88 18.03
N PHE A 451 -7.98 8.73 18.50
CA PHE A 451 -7.97 7.49 17.72
C PHE A 451 -9.06 7.50 16.67
N LEU A 452 -8.68 7.12 15.44
CA LEU A 452 -9.57 6.99 14.30
C LEU A 452 -10.15 5.57 14.25
N THR A 453 -11.47 5.45 14.14
CA THR A 453 -12.15 4.17 13.92
C THR A 453 -12.78 4.14 12.53
N PHE A 454 -12.62 3.03 11.81
CA PHE A 454 -13.19 2.80 10.49
C PHE A 454 -14.54 2.08 10.61
N HIS A 455 -15.57 2.55 9.91
CA HIS A 455 -16.92 1.98 9.93
C HIS A 455 -17.36 1.36 8.61
N GLY A 456 -16.57 1.55 7.53
CA GLY A 456 -16.85 0.98 6.21
C GLY A 456 -16.72 2.00 5.09
N ARG A 457 -17.09 1.58 3.86
CA ARG A 457 -17.06 2.45 2.68
C ARG A 457 -18.45 2.99 2.36
N ILE A 458 -18.55 4.29 2.08
CA ILE A 458 -19.81 4.94 1.71
C ILE A 458 -20.47 4.22 0.52
N LYS A 459 -19.70 3.82 -0.49
CA LYS A 459 -20.18 3.11 -1.68
C LYS A 459 -20.57 1.65 -1.44
N LYS A 460 -20.24 1.09 -0.27
CA LYS A 460 -20.63 -0.26 0.18
C LYS A 460 -21.75 -0.25 1.21
N ILE A 461 -22.52 0.83 1.28
CA ILE A 461 -23.75 0.90 2.08
C ILE A 461 -24.92 0.63 1.14
N TYR A 462 -25.65 -0.42 1.41
CA TYR A 462 -26.79 -0.84 0.62
C TYR A 462 -28.08 -0.59 1.39
N LEU A 463 -29.20 -0.54 0.70
CA LEU A 463 -30.52 -0.49 1.32
C LEU A 463 -31.13 -1.89 1.24
N THR A 464 -31.70 -2.35 2.35
CA THR A 464 -32.44 -3.60 2.42
C THR A 464 -33.78 -3.38 3.12
N LYS A 465 -34.75 -4.21 2.81
CA LYS A 465 -36.08 -4.17 3.42
C LYS A 465 -36.17 -5.23 4.52
N GLY A 466 -36.51 -4.81 5.72
CA GLY A 466 -36.75 -5.73 6.82
C GLY A 466 -38.10 -6.47 6.71
N ASN A 467 -38.31 -7.45 7.57
CA ASN A 467 -39.54 -8.22 7.63
C ASN A 467 -40.76 -7.33 8.05
N ASP A 468 -40.51 -6.18 8.66
CA ASP A 468 -41.49 -5.14 9.04
C ASP A 468 -41.77 -4.16 7.89
N ASN A 469 -41.29 -4.41 6.69
CA ASN A 469 -41.32 -3.55 5.50
C ASN A 469 -40.57 -2.21 5.62
N SER A 470 -39.87 -1.97 6.72
CA SER A 470 -39.01 -0.80 6.86
C SER A 470 -37.73 -0.94 6.07
N VAL A 471 -37.18 0.20 5.61
CA VAL A 471 -35.92 0.23 4.87
C VAL A 471 -34.77 0.49 5.82
N TYR A 472 -33.79 -0.39 5.81
CA TYR A 472 -32.60 -0.35 6.65
C TYR A 472 -31.34 -0.20 5.79
N LYS A 473 -30.27 0.31 6.40
CA LYS A 473 -28.93 0.25 5.80
C LYS A 473 -28.31 -1.10 6.08
N LEU A 474 -27.70 -1.70 5.06
CA LEU A 474 -26.98 -2.96 5.12
C LEU A 474 -25.49 -2.67 4.97
N PHE A 475 -24.71 -3.09 5.96
CA PHE A 475 -23.27 -2.89 6.04
C PHE A 475 -22.57 -4.24 5.98
N PRO A 476 -21.98 -4.65 4.84
CA PRO A 476 -21.27 -5.94 4.71
C PRO A 476 -20.25 -6.17 5.83
N MET A 477 -19.40 -5.19 6.10
CA MET A 477 -18.36 -5.27 7.10
C MET A 477 -18.87 -5.55 8.52
N GLN A 478 -20.06 -5.05 8.89
CA GLN A 478 -20.64 -5.35 10.21
C GLN A 478 -21.04 -6.82 10.30
N ILE A 479 -21.53 -7.39 9.19
CA ILE A 479 -21.86 -8.82 9.10
C ILE A 479 -20.59 -9.65 9.19
N GLU A 480 -19.55 -9.29 8.43
CA GLU A 480 -18.23 -9.95 8.42
C GLU A 480 -17.62 -9.97 9.83
N ASN A 481 -17.60 -8.81 10.50
CA ASN A 481 -17.08 -8.66 11.86
C ASN A 481 -17.86 -9.46 12.90
N GLU A 482 -19.14 -9.70 12.69
CA GLU A 482 -19.92 -10.53 13.60
C GLU A 482 -19.69 -12.01 13.31
N LEU A 483 -19.73 -12.44 12.06
CA LEU A 483 -19.58 -13.85 11.70
C LEU A 483 -18.19 -14.41 12.02
N ILE A 484 -17.13 -13.60 11.96
CA ILE A 484 -15.77 -14.03 12.32
C ILE A 484 -15.60 -14.38 13.80
N LYS A 485 -16.54 -13.99 14.67
CA LYS A 485 -16.56 -14.37 16.09
C LYS A 485 -16.98 -15.82 16.29
N ASN A 486 -17.62 -16.43 15.31
CA ASN A 486 -17.98 -17.85 15.36
C ASN A 486 -16.70 -18.70 15.30
N GLU A 487 -16.57 -19.68 16.21
CA GLU A 487 -15.37 -20.50 16.36
C GLU A 487 -15.01 -21.32 15.12
N ASP A 488 -15.97 -21.66 14.28
CA ASP A 488 -15.78 -22.46 13.06
C ASP A 488 -15.39 -21.60 11.85
N VAL A 489 -15.43 -20.26 11.95
CA VAL A 489 -15.12 -19.31 10.88
C VAL A 489 -13.66 -18.88 10.95
N LEU A 490 -12.92 -19.05 9.86
CA LEU A 490 -11.54 -18.59 9.71
C LEU A 490 -11.45 -17.27 8.95
N GLU A 491 -12.24 -17.12 7.88
CA GLU A 491 -12.37 -15.91 7.07
C GLU A 491 -13.82 -15.75 6.63
N CYS A 492 -14.28 -14.52 6.53
CA CYS A 492 -15.63 -14.20 6.08
C CYS A 492 -15.62 -12.93 5.26
N GLU A 493 -16.23 -12.98 4.06
CA GLU A 493 -16.43 -11.85 3.18
C GLU A 493 -17.88 -11.81 2.71
N VAL A 494 -18.48 -10.63 2.64
CA VAL A 494 -19.88 -10.46 2.31
C VAL A 494 -20.03 -9.67 1.02
N ILE A 495 -20.69 -10.26 0.04
CA ILE A 495 -21.22 -9.52 -1.10
C ILE A 495 -22.68 -9.16 -0.87
N VAL A 496 -23.13 -8.10 -1.52
CA VAL A 496 -24.54 -7.69 -1.50
C VAL A 496 -25.08 -7.71 -2.91
N VAL A 497 -26.16 -8.43 -3.08
CA VAL A 497 -26.79 -8.61 -4.39
C VAL A 497 -28.20 -8.02 -4.39
N PRO A 498 -28.68 -7.52 -5.55
CA PRO A 498 -30.08 -7.08 -5.69
C PRO A 498 -31.05 -8.22 -5.43
N ASP A 499 -32.17 -7.92 -4.78
CA ASP A 499 -33.26 -8.85 -4.50
C ASP A 499 -34.60 -8.19 -4.82
N GLN A 500 -35.55 -8.96 -5.38
CA GLN A 500 -36.83 -8.44 -5.83
C GLN A 500 -37.77 -8.02 -4.67
N GLU A 501 -37.67 -8.69 -3.52
CA GLU A 501 -38.53 -8.42 -2.35
C GLU A 501 -37.84 -7.51 -1.35
N LYS A 502 -36.53 -7.72 -1.14
CA LYS A 502 -35.75 -7.04 -0.09
C LYS A 502 -34.88 -5.88 -0.58
N ILE A 503 -34.94 -5.50 -1.85
CA ILE A 503 -34.07 -4.52 -2.51
C ILE A 503 -32.66 -5.07 -2.67
N HIS A 504 -31.99 -5.40 -1.57
CA HIS A 504 -30.69 -6.09 -1.54
C HIS A 504 -30.64 -7.08 -0.38
N VAL A 505 -29.81 -8.11 -0.57
CA VAL A 505 -29.54 -9.14 0.44
C VAL A 505 -28.04 -9.42 0.54
N ALA A 506 -27.60 -9.81 1.72
CA ALA A 506 -26.22 -10.20 1.99
C ALA A 506 -26.01 -11.67 1.70
N ILE A 507 -24.88 -12.00 1.05
CA ILE A 507 -24.38 -13.36 0.84
C ILE A 507 -23.02 -13.44 1.50
N ALA A 508 -22.85 -14.32 2.47
CA ALA A 508 -21.59 -14.47 3.19
C ALA A 508 -20.78 -15.63 2.62
N PHE A 509 -19.58 -15.33 2.11
CA PHE A 509 -18.58 -16.32 1.74
C PHE A 509 -17.70 -16.61 2.95
N VAL A 510 -17.63 -17.86 3.35
CA VAL A 510 -16.95 -18.26 4.58
C VAL A 510 -15.93 -19.35 4.29
N ARG A 511 -14.70 -19.14 4.74
CA ARG A 511 -13.72 -20.20 4.87
C ARG A 511 -13.80 -20.76 6.29
N ALA A 512 -14.25 -21.98 6.40
CA ALA A 512 -14.42 -22.68 7.68
C ALA A 512 -13.20 -23.53 8.04
N LYS A 513 -13.15 -24.00 9.29
CA LYS A 513 -12.15 -24.97 9.76
C LYS A 513 -12.26 -26.28 8.99
N VAL A 514 -11.12 -26.89 8.68
CA VAL A 514 -11.04 -28.15 7.93
C VAL A 514 -11.51 -29.33 8.79
N GLY A 515 -12.19 -30.28 8.15
CA GLY A 515 -12.61 -31.54 8.79
C GLY A 515 -14.01 -31.51 9.42
N LEU A 516 -14.78 -30.47 9.17
CA LEU A 516 -16.18 -30.38 9.59
C LEU A 516 -17.10 -30.72 8.42
N ASP A 517 -18.27 -31.25 8.72
CA ASP A 517 -19.35 -31.46 7.73
C ASP A 517 -19.88 -30.10 7.28
N GLU A 518 -19.92 -29.89 5.95
CA GLU A 518 -20.25 -28.57 5.37
C GLU A 518 -21.69 -28.13 5.70
N ASP A 519 -22.66 -29.04 5.70
CA ASP A 519 -24.05 -28.69 5.97
C ASP A 519 -24.23 -28.33 7.45
N ILE A 520 -23.58 -29.06 8.34
CA ILE A 520 -23.59 -28.77 9.78
C ILE A 520 -22.95 -27.39 10.06
N VAL A 521 -21.82 -27.10 9.43
CA VAL A 521 -21.12 -25.81 9.60
C VAL A 521 -21.98 -24.67 9.07
N ARG A 522 -22.57 -24.83 7.88
CA ARG A 522 -23.45 -23.83 7.26
C ARG A 522 -24.65 -23.52 8.18
N GLU A 523 -25.26 -24.54 8.72
CA GLU A 523 -26.41 -24.40 9.62
C GLU A 523 -26.02 -23.71 10.94
N LYS A 524 -24.88 -24.09 11.52
CA LYS A 524 -24.35 -23.45 12.74
C LYS A 524 -24.07 -21.96 12.51
N ILE A 525 -23.40 -21.59 11.41
CA ILE A 525 -23.10 -20.17 11.10
C ILE A 525 -24.39 -19.41 10.83
N MET A 526 -25.34 -20.00 10.14
CA MET A 526 -26.63 -19.38 9.90
C MET A 526 -27.43 -19.18 11.21
N LYS A 527 -27.41 -20.14 12.11
CA LYS A 527 -28.01 -20.01 13.44
C LYS A 527 -27.31 -18.93 14.26
N PHE A 528 -26.00 -18.89 14.23
CA PHE A 528 -25.20 -17.85 14.89
C PHE A 528 -25.58 -16.45 14.36
N SER A 529 -25.63 -16.30 13.02
CA SER A 529 -26.00 -15.01 12.42
C SER A 529 -27.40 -14.53 12.84
N ARG A 530 -28.37 -15.42 12.91
CA ARG A 530 -29.74 -15.09 13.38
C ARG A 530 -29.80 -14.66 14.84
N THR A 531 -28.84 -15.12 15.65
CA THR A 531 -28.79 -14.79 17.09
C THR A 531 -28.08 -13.45 17.36
N HIS A 532 -27.09 -13.11 16.54
CA HIS A 532 -26.19 -11.98 16.81
C HIS A 532 -26.36 -10.79 15.86
N LEU A 533 -27.01 -10.97 14.71
CA LEU A 533 -27.25 -9.90 13.76
C LEU A 533 -28.71 -9.43 13.81
N PRO A 534 -28.95 -8.12 13.54
CA PRO A 534 -30.32 -7.64 13.29
C PRO A 534 -30.96 -8.42 12.15
N GLY A 535 -32.25 -8.69 12.20
CA GLY A 535 -32.96 -9.54 11.22
C GLY A 535 -32.77 -9.12 9.76
N HIS A 536 -32.64 -7.82 9.49
CA HIS A 536 -32.39 -7.28 8.14
C HIS A 536 -30.94 -7.49 7.66
N ALA A 537 -30.00 -7.75 8.57
CA ALA A 537 -28.58 -7.96 8.29
C ALA A 537 -28.19 -9.44 8.28
N VAL A 538 -29.09 -10.36 8.62
CA VAL A 538 -28.84 -11.80 8.52
C VAL A 538 -28.59 -12.18 7.06
N PRO A 539 -27.43 -12.81 6.72
CA PRO A 539 -27.20 -13.24 5.35
C PRO A 539 -28.30 -14.16 4.84
N GLN A 540 -28.72 -13.93 3.61
CA GLN A 540 -29.67 -14.84 2.95
C GLN A 540 -29.06 -16.22 2.73
N LYS A 541 -27.73 -16.26 2.52
CA LYS A 541 -26.98 -17.48 2.24
C LYS A 541 -25.58 -17.44 2.84
N ILE A 542 -25.10 -18.62 3.29
CA ILE A 542 -23.71 -18.88 3.64
C ILE A 542 -23.13 -19.78 2.56
N VAL A 543 -22.07 -19.32 1.90
CA VAL A 543 -21.32 -20.07 0.88
C VAL A 543 -19.98 -20.46 1.45
N LEU A 544 -19.74 -21.75 1.60
CA LEU A 544 -18.45 -22.25 2.07
C LEU A 544 -17.46 -22.29 0.91
N ILE A 545 -16.24 -21.81 1.16
CA ILE A 545 -15.17 -21.81 0.16
C ILE A 545 -13.86 -22.28 0.80
N GLU A 546 -13.07 -23.03 0.03
CA GLU A 546 -11.76 -23.52 0.50
C GLU A 546 -10.72 -22.40 0.63
N LYS A 547 -10.80 -21.41 -0.28
CA LYS A 547 -9.85 -20.30 -0.35
C LYS A 547 -10.53 -19.03 -0.82
N MET A 548 -10.31 -17.92 -0.10
CA MET A 548 -10.72 -16.59 -0.56
C MET A 548 -9.98 -16.20 -1.83
N PRO A 549 -10.66 -15.62 -2.83
CA PRO A 549 -9.99 -15.06 -4.00
C PRO A 549 -9.34 -13.73 -3.66
N TYR A 550 -8.08 -13.55 -4.08
CA TYR A 550 -7.34 -12.31 -3.89
C TYR A 550 -6.94 -11.70 -5.23
N THR A 551 -6.93 -10.38 -5.27
CA THR A 551 -6.35 -9.59 -6.36
C THR A 551 -4.82 -9.65 -6.29
N GLN A 552 -4.17 -9.07 -7.30
CA GLN A 552 -2.70 -8.98 -7.36
C GLN A 552 -2.08 -8.07 -6.29
N SER A 553 -2.87 -7.17 -5.72
CA SER A 553 -2.49 -6.34 -4.57
C SER A 553 -2.78 -7.00 -3.23
N ASN A 554 -3.07 -8.31 -3.23
CA ASN A 554 -3.45 -9.10 -2.05
C ASN A 554 -4.70 -8.57 -1.32
N LYS A 555 -5.62 -7.96 -2.05
CA LYS A 555 -6.96 -7.58 -1.56
C LYS A 555 -8.00 -8.59 -2.03
N ILE A 556 -9.10 -8.71 -1.29
CA ILE A 556 -10.22 -9.56 -1.69
C ILE A 556 -10.72 -9.19 -3.09
N ASP A 557 -10.89 -10.20 -3.93
CA ASP A 557 -11.42 -10.07 -5.28
C ASP A 557 -12.95 -10.25 -5.28
N TYR A 558 -13.65 -9.18 -4.95
CA TYR A 558 -15.12 -9.18 -4.88
C TYR A 558 -15.79 -9.56 -6.21
N LYS A 559 -15.15 -9.24 -7.35
CA LYS A 559 -15.70 -9.64 -8.66
C LYS A 559 -15.75 -11.15 -8.80
N LYS A 560 -14.69 -11.84 -8.40
CA LYS A 560 -14.68 -13.32 -8.41
C LYS A 560 -15.67 -13.92 -7.42
N LEU A 561 -15.94 -13.28 -6.28
CA LEU A 561 -16.98 -13.72 -5.37
C LEU A 561 -18.38 -13.55 -6.00
N GLU A 562 -18.63 -12.43 -6.67
CA GLU A 562 -19.87 -12.17 -7.40
C GLU A 562 -20.06 -13.14 -8.59
N GLU A 563 -18.99 -13.40 -9.36
CA GLU A 563 -18.99 -14.36 -10.46
C GLU A 563 -19.33 -15.77 -9.94
N LYS A 564 -18.65 -16.21 -8.88
CA LYS A 564 -18.93 -17.51 -8.24
C LYS A 564 -20.37 -17.61 -7.75
N TYR A 565 -20.92 -16.55 -7.15
CA TYR A 565 -22.33 -16.55 -6.77
C TYR A 565 -23.27 -16.73 -7.96
N ARG A 566 -23.01 -16.03 -9.08
CA ARG A 566 -23.83 -16.13 -10.31
C ARG A 566 -23.73 -17.49 -11.00
N GLU A 567 -22.60 -18.19 -10.86
CA GLU A 567 -22.40 -19.52 -11.42
C GLU A 567 -23.10 -20.62 -10.60
N GLU A 568 -23.19 -20.45 -9.30
CA GLU A 568 -23.76 -21.43 -8.38
C GLU A 568 -25.26 -21.23 -8.13
N PHE A 569 -25.82 -20.06 -8.46
CA PHE A 569 -27.17 -19.64 -8.11
C PHE A 569 -27.84 -18.73 -9.15
#